data_b65ad1a13bb3ab78ca74a4baa88f4a8b
#
_entry.id   b65ad1a13bb3ab78ca74a4baa88f4a8b
#
_cell.length_a   1.000
_cell.length_b   1.000
_cell.length_c   1.000
_cell.angle_alpha   90.00
_cell.angle_beta   90.00
_cell.angle_gamma   90.00
#
_symmetry.space_group_name_H-M   'P 1'
#
loop_
_entity.id
_entity.type
_entity.pdbx_description
1 polymer ?
#
loop_
_entity_poly.entity_id
_entity_poly.type
_entity_poly.pdbx_seq_one_letter_code
_entity_poly.pdbx_strand_id
1 'polypeptide(L)'
;MSNNRRRGPMGGPGRGMAPGEKAKDLKGTMVKLIKYMRRFYVPIVMVIIFAIASTVFNIVGPTILGDATTEIFKGLVRKVSGGSGIDFDKVKHILLMLLSLYVASAIFSFIQGLIMTHVSNNVSYQMRKDISEKIHRMPMKYFESRTYGEVLSRVTNDVDTLGQSLNQSMTQIITSTTQIVGVFIMMIRISIPMTIAVLLTLPLSMGLIGLIMSKSQPYFKAQQKHLGELNGQVEEIYSGHNIVKAFNKEESVIEEFKEVNGKLYNSAWRSQFFSGAMMPLMQFVGNLGYVAVTILGGYLAIKK
;
A
#
# COMPACT_ATOMS: atom_id res chain seq x y z
N MET A 1 10.06 49.40 -17.76
CA MET A 1 9.18 48.25 -18.08
C MET A 1 9.96 46.96 -17.85
N SER A 2 9.88 46.44 -16.67
CA SER A 2 10.63 45.24 -16.25
C SER A 2 9.70 44.03 -16.30
N ASN A 3 10.01 43.11 -17.20
CA ASN A 3 9.21 41.91 -17.50
C ASN A 3 9.66 40.75 -16.59
N ASN A 4 9.16 40.70 -15.39
CA ASN A 4 9.50 39.70 -14.39
C ASN A 4 8.68 38.41 -14.62
N ARG A 5 9.07 37.63 -15.64
CA ARG A 5 8.50 36.27 -15.85
C ARG A 5 9.12 35.32 -14.82
N ARG A 6 8.43 35.13 -13.70
CA ARG A 6 8.72 34.01 -12.78
C ARG A 6 8.37 32.70 -13.51
N ARG A 7 9.41 32.03 -14.02
CA ARG A 7 9.33 30.64 -14.48
C ARG A 7 9.02 29.75 -13.26
N GLY A 8 7.88 29.09 -13.28
CA GLY A 8 7.57 28.06 -12.29
C GLY A 8 8.58 26.89 -12.37
N PRO A 9 8.82 26.17 -11.27
CA PRO A 9 9.78 25.09 -11.25
C PRO A 9 9.34 23.97 -12.19
N MET A 10 10.19 23.67 -13.20
CA MET A 10 10.08 22.49 -14.05
C MET A 10 10.11 21.25 -13.17
N GLY A 11 9.01 20.48 -13.17
CA GLY A 11 8.92 19.20 -12.48
C GLY A 11 9.85 18.17 -13.13
N GLY A 12 11.00 17.93 -12.52
CA GLY A 12 11.85 16.78 -12.86
C GLY A 12 11.23 15.46 -12.38
N PRO A 13 11.54 14.30 -13.03
CA PRO A 13 11.08 12.98 -12.62
C PRO A 13 11.85 12.55 -11.36
N GLY A 14 11.31 12.84 -10.18
CA GLY A 14 11.95 12.53 -8.91
C GLY A 14 11.26 13.10 -7.68
N ARG A 15 9.94 13.36 -7.74
CA ARG A 15 9.16 13.58 -6.52
C ARG A 15 9.00 12.25 -5.77
N GLY A 16 10.11 11.76 -5.22
CA GLY A 16 10.07 10.83 -4.11
C GLY A 16 9.27 11.49 -2.98
N MET A 17 8.33 10.73 -2.44
CA MET A 17 7.39 11.03 -1.38
C MET A 17 7.87 12.13 -0.42
N ALA A 18 7.59 13.39 -0.75
CA ALA A 18 7.50 14.40 0.29
C ALA A 18 6.39 13.91 1.25
N PRO A 19 6.60 13.91 2.56
CA PRO A 19 5.54 13.56 3.49
C PRO A 19 4.36 14.45 3.16
N GLY A 20 3.25 13.83 2.68
CA GLY A 20 2.06 14.56 2.28
C GLY A 20 1.66 15.49 3.41
N GLU A 21 1.31 16.74 3.09
CA GLU A 21 0.82 17.68 4.10
C GLU A 21 -0.24 16.98 4.94
N LYS A 22 0.00 16.92 6.25
CA LYS A 22 -0.97 16.33 7.17
C LYS A 22 -2.29 17.06 7.02
N ALA A 23 -3.36 16.33 6.71
CA ALA A 23 -4.69 16.92 6.59
C ALA A 23 -5.01 17.69 7.89
N LYS A 24 -5.34 18.97 7.75
CA LYS A 24 -5.64 19.87 8.89
C LYS A 24 -6.79 19.34 9.75
N ASP A 25 -7.77 18.65 9.14
CA ASP A 25 -8.90 18.00 9.80
C ASP A 25 -9.27 16.72 9.03
N LEU A 26 -8.58 15.62 9.38
CA LEU A 26 -8.79 14.32 8.74
C LEU A 26 -10.20 13.77 9.04
N LYS A 27 -10.67 13.90 10.29
CA LYS A 27 -11.97 13.38 10.72
C LYS A 27 -13.13 14.11 10.04
N GLY A 28 -13.10 15.44 10.02
CA GLY A 28 -14.14 16.23 9.36
C GLY A 28 -14.14 16.03 7.84
N THR A 29 -12.96 15.87 7.22
CA THR A 29 -12.85 15.58 5.79
C THR A 29 -13.41 14.21 5.43
N MET A 30 -13.12 13.17 6.22
CA MET A 30 -13.68 11.83 6.02
C MET A 30 -15.19 11.80 6.17
N VAL A 31 -15.75 12.49 7.17
CA VAL A 31 -17.20 12.59 7.36
C VAL A 31 -17.87 13.26 6.17
N LYS A 32 -17.29 14.35 5.64
CA LYS A 32 -17.80 15.03 4.44
C LYS A 32 -17.75 14.11 3.22
N LEU A 33 -16.67 13.35 3.04
CA LEU A 33 -16.52 12.40 1.94
C LEU A 33 -17.56 11.28 2.03
N ILE A 34 -17.75 10.67 3.20
CA ILE A 34 -18.77 9.64 3.43
C ILE A 34 -20.17 10.20 3.15
N LYS A 35 -20.46 11.43 3.61
CA LYS A 35 -21.74 12.09 3.33
C LYS A 35 -21.95 12.34 1.83
N TYR A 36 -20.91 12.71 1.12
CA TYR A 36 -20.95 12.90 -0.34
C TYR A 36 -21.21 11.58 -1.07
N MET A 37 -20.56 10.48 -0.63
CA MET A 37 -20.73 9.13 -1.17
C MET A 37 -22.09 8.51 -0.85
N ARG A 38 -22.87 9.07 0.08
CA ARG A 38 -24.20 8.53 0.45
C ARG A 38 -25.14 8.39 -0.76
N ARG A 39 -24.95 9.20 -1.80
CA ARG A 39 -25.70 9.10 -3.05
C ARG A 39 -25.46 7.76 -3.78
N PHE A 40 -24.32 7.13 -3.54
CA PHE A 40 -23.88 5.89 -4.19
C PHE A 40 -23.95 4.68 -3.24
N TYR A 41 -24.80 4.76 -2.18
CA TYR A 41 -24.81 3.71 -1.15
C TYR A 41 -25.16 2.33 -1.70
N VAL A 42 -26.08 2.21 -2.68
CA VAL A 42 -26.49 0.92 -3.26
C VAL A 42 -25.31 0.24 -3.98
N PRO A 43 -24.64 0.88 -4.96
CA PRO A 43 -23.43 0.30 -5.56
C PRO A 43 -22.34 -0.03 -4.52
N ILE A 44 -22.13 0.80 -3.51
CA ILE A 44 -21.11 0.53 -2.47
C ILE A 44 -21.47 -0.71 -1.64
N VAL A 45 -22.73 -0.89 -1.28
CA VAL A 45 -23.18 -2.11 -0.60
C VAL A 45 -22.97 -3.34 -1.48
N MET A 46 -23.23 -3.26 -2.78
CA MET A 46 -22.93 -4.34 -3.72
C MET A 46 -21.44 -4.66 -3.77
N VAL A 47 -20.58 -3.63 -3.83
CA VAL A 47 -19.11 -3.79 -3.76
C VAL A 47 -18.70 -4.53 -2.48
N ILE A 48 -19.28 -4.17 -1.33
CA ILE A 48 -19.00 -4.82 -0.05
C ILE A 48 -19.41 -6.28 -0.09
N ILE A 49 -20.61 -6.61 -0.59
CA ILE A 49 -21.11 -7.98 -0.68
C ILE A 49 -20.19 -8.84 -1.57
N PHE A 50 -19.87 -8.38 -2.78
CA PHE A 50 -18.99 -9.11 -3.69
C PHE A 50 -17.55 -9.24 -3.16
N ALA A 51 -17.03 -8.20 -2.48
CA ALA A 51 -15.72 -8.24 -1.84
C ALA A 51 -15.68 -9.28 -0.71
N ILE A 52 -16.71 -9.31 0.14
CA ILE A 52 -16.81 -10.30 1.22
C ILE A 52 -16.91 -11.70 0.64
N ALA A 53 -17.79 -11.93 -0.34
CA ALA A 53 -17.97 -13.23 -0.96
C ALA A 53 -16.67 -13.74 -1.62
N SER A 54 -16.00 -12.89 -2.42
CA SER A 54 -14.72 -13.23 -3.03
C SER A 54 -13.65 -13.56 -2.00
N THR A 55 -13.55 -12.75 -0.93
CA THR A 55 -12.56 -12.95 0.13
C THR A 55 -12.82 -14.23 0.92
N VAL A 56 -14.08 -14.54 1.24
CA VAL A 56 -14.46 -15.78 1.94
C VAL A 56 -14.06 -17.01 1.10
N PHE A 57 -14.27 -16.99 -0.20
CA PHE A 57 -13.86 -18.11 -1.06
C PHE A 57 -12.33 -18.29 -1.05
N ASN A 58 -11.56 -17.19 -1.06
CA ASN A 58 -10.10 -17.25 -0.94
C ASN A 58 -9.64 -17.82 0.43
N ILE A 59 -10.34 -17.50 1.52
CA ILE A 59 -10.01 -17.96 2.87
C ILE A 59 -10.31 -19.45 3.04
N VAL A 60 -11.38 -19.97 2.41
CA VAL A 60 -11.78 -21.39 2.47
C VAL A 60 -10.89 -22.26 1.59
N GLY A 61 -10.31 -21.72 0.53
CA GLY A 61 -9.48 -22.45 -0.43
C GLY A 61 -8.39 -23.33 0.19
N PRO A 62 -7.51 -22.78 1.09
CA PRO A 62 -6.47 -23.56 1.75
C PRO A 62 -7.00 -24.75 2.58
N THR A 63 -8.18 -24.65 3.16
CA THR A 63 -8.81 -25.76 3.91
C THR A 63 -9.18 -26.91 2.98
N ILE A 64 -9.82 -26.62 1.84
CA ILE A 64 -10.17 -27.61 0.82
C ILE A 64 -8.91 -28.25 0.22
N LEU A 65 -7.84 -27.46 0.00
CA LEU A 65 -6.56 -27.98 -0.45
C LEU A 65 -5.94 -28.93 0.59
N GLY A 66 -6.11 -28.63 1.89
CA GLY A 66 -5.73 -29.49 2.99
C GLY A 66 -6.46 -30.83 2.97
N ASP A 67 -7.76 -30.83 2.63
CA ASP A 67 -8.55 -32.06 2.48
C ASP A 67 -8.02 -32.93 1.33
N ALA A 68 -7.66 -32.33 0.19
CA ALA A 68 -7.03 -33.04 -0.93
C ALA A 68 -5.69 -33.67 -0.52
N THR A 69 -4.85 -32.91 0.18
CA THR A 69 -3.54 -33.38 0.69
C THR A 69 -3.73 -34.55 1.67
N THR A 70 -4.72 -34.45 2.56
CA THR A 70 -5.07 -35.50 3.53
C THR A 70 -5.52 -36.76 2.84
N GLU A 71 -6.35 -36.67 1.78
CA GLU A 71 -6.80 -37.84 1.03
C GLU A 71 -5.66 -38.54 0.27
N ILE A 72 -4.73 -37.76 -0.28
CA ILE A 72 -3.50 -38.31 -0.90
C ILE A 72 -2.68 -39.06 0.16
N PHE A 73 -2.46 -38.47 1.33
CA PHE A 73 -1.71 -39.11 2.41
C PHE A 73 -2.38 -40.40 2.89
N LYS A 74 -3.69 -40.37 3.14
CA LYS A 74 -4.46 -41.57 3.50
C LYS A 74 -4.37 -42.66 2.42
N GLY A 75 -4.36 -42.28 1.15
CA GLY A 75 -4.20 -43.19 0.02
C GLY A 75 -2.81 -43.84 -0.02
N LEU A 76 -1.76 -43.08 0.31
CA LEU A 76 -0.40 -43.61 0.43
C LEU A 76 -0.30 -44.62 1.57
N VAL A 77 -0.86 -44.30 2.75
CA VAL A 77 -0.89 -45.24 3.90
C VAL A 77 -1.65 -46.48 3.54
N ARG A 78 -2.83 -46.40 2.89
CA ARG A 78 -3.58 -47.58 2.40
C ARG A 78 -2.74 -48.44 1.47
N LYS A 79 -2.00 -47.82 0.53
CA LYS A 79 -1.14 -48.55 -0.41
C LYS A 79 -0.02 -49.32 0.29
N VAL A 80 0.64 -48.68 1.27
CA VAL A 80 1.72 -49.34 2.09
C VAL A 80 1.13 -50.50 2.91
N SER A 81 -0.11 -50.40 3.37
CA SER A 81 -0.83 -51.45 4.11
C SER A 81 -1.50 -52.52 3.21
N GLY A 82 -1.18 -52.58 1.90
CA GLY A 82 -1.70 -53.59 0.96
C GLY A 82 -3.10 -53.29 0.39
N GLY A 83 -3.62 -52.10 0.57
CA GLY A 83 -4.94 -51.68 0.08
C GLY A 83 -4.95 -51.01 -1.32
N SER A 84 -6.09 -50.49 -1.72
CA SER A 84 -6.39 -49.94 -3.07
C SER A 84 -5.60 -48.67 -3.46
N GLY A 85 -4.83 -48.08 -2.53
CA GLY A 85 -4.02 -46.88 -2.81
C GLY A 85 -4.80 -45.56 -2.79
N ILE A 86 -4.37 -44.60 -3.63
CA ILE A 86 -4.95 -43.24 -3.69
C ILE A 86 -6.22 -43.28 -4.51
N ASP A 87 -7.30 -42.71 -3.97
CA ASP A 87 -8.57 -42.50 -4.69
C ASP A 87 -8.44 -41.20 -5.51
N PHE A 88 -8.03 -41.37 -6.77
CA PHE A 88 -7.84 -40.24 -7.69
C PHE A 88 -9.15 -39.54 -8.06
N ASP A 89 -10.27 -40.27 -8.07
CA ASP A 89 -11.58 -39.69 -8.40
C ASP A 89 -12.03 -38.72 -7.30
N LYS A 90 -11.80 -39.10 -6.03
CA LYS A 90 -12.10 -38.25 -4.89
C LYS A 90 -11.17 -37.01 -4.85
N VAL A 91 -9.88 -37.18 -5.09
CA VAL A 91 -8.92 -36.06 -5.19
C VAL A 91 -9.31 -35.11 -6.33
N LYS A 92 -9.66 -35.63 -7.51
CA LYS A 92 -10.15 -34.90 -8.66
C LYS A 92 -11.39 -34.07 -8.31
N HIS A 93 -12.35 -34.65 -7.61
CA HIS A 93 -13.58 -33.96 -7.20
C HIS A 93 -13.29 -32.78 -6.27
N ILE A 94 -12.39 -32.96 -5.26
CA ILE A 94 -11.96 -31.90 -4.36
C ILE A 94 -11.26 -30.76 -5.13
N LEU A 95 -10.38 -31.11 -6.08
CA LEU A 95 -9.68 -30.12 -6.90
C LEU A 95 -10.60 -29.36 -7.85
N LEU A 96 -11.58 -30.02 -8.44
CA LEU A 96 -12.60 -29.37 -9.26
C LEU A 96 -13.48 -28.42 -8.44
N MET A 97 -13.85 -28.81 -7.22
CA MET A 97 -14.55 -27.94 -6.29
C MET A 97 -13.71 -26.72 -5.94
N LEU A 98 -12.43 -26.90 -5.64
CA LEU A 98 -11.50 -25.81 -5.36
C LEU A 98 -11.36 -24.86 -6.54
N LEU A 99 -11.21 -25.41 -7.75
CA LEU A 99 -11.15 -24.63 -8.99
C LEU A 99 -12.43 -23.81 -9.20
N SER A 100 -13.61 -24.42 -8.98
CA SER A 100 -14.89 -23.71 -9.11
C SER A 100 -15.01 -22.53 -8.12
N LEU A 101 -14.54 -22.71 -6.89
CA LEU A 101 -14.51 -21.65 -5.89
C LEU A 101 -13.57 -20.50 -6.28
N TYR A 102 -12.39 -20.81 -6.81
CA TYR A 102 -11.46 -19.76 -7.26
C TYR A 102 -11.99 -19.01 -8.49
N VAL A 103 -12.64 -19.72 -9.43
CA VAL A 103 -13.30 -19.08 -10.58
C VAL A 103 -14.45 -18.17 -10.10
N ALA A 104 -15.27 -18.63 -9.17
CA ALA A 104 -16.35 -17.82 -8.59
C ALA A 104 -15.77 -16.59 -7.85
N SER A 105 -14.70 -16.77 -7.07
CA SER A 105 -13.99 -15.67 -6.41
C SER A 105 -13.46 -14.64 -7.41
N ALA A 106 -12.86 -15.09 -8.51
CA ALA A 106 -12.34 -14.21 -9.56
C ALA A 106 -13.48 -13.41 -10.23
N ILE A 107 -14.61 -14.06 -10.51
CA ILE A 107 -15.79 -13.41 -11.09
C ILE A 107 -16.33 -12.34 -10.13
N PHE A 108 -16.47 -12.65 -8.84
CA PHE A 108 -16.94 -11.69 -7.85
C PHE A 108 -15.99 -10.52 -7.68
N SER A 109 -14.68 -10.78 -7.65
CA SER A 109 -13.65 -9.71 -7.61
C SER A 109 -13.71 -8.84 -8.86
N PHE A 110 -13.91 -9.42 -10.02
CA PHE A 110 -14.05 -8.69 -11.28
C PHE A 110 -15.29 -7.78 -11.28
N ILE A 111 -16.46 -8.34 -10.91
CA ILE A 111 -17.71 -7.56 -10.79
C ILE A 111 -17.56 -6.41 -9.78
N GLN A 112 -16.95 -6.69 -8.62
CA GLN A 112 -16.64 -5.70 -7.61
C GLN A 112 -15.80 -4.56 -8.19
N GLY A 113 -14.74 -4.88 -8.94
CA GLY A 113 -13.86 -3.91 -9.57
C GLY A 113 -14.61 -3.04 -10.59
N LEU A 114 -15.46 -3.63 -11.43
CA LEU A 114 -16.29 -2.89 -12.39
C LEU A 114 -17.24 -1.91 -11.69
N ILE A 115 -17.95 -2.36 -10.67
CA ILE A 115 -18.88 -1.51 -9.92
C ILE A 115 -18.10 -0.36 -9.24
N MET A 116 -16.96 -0.67 -8.60
CA MET A 116 -16.17 0.35 -7.91
C MET A 116 -15.59 1.38 -8.87
N THR A 117 -15.13 0.96 -10.04
CA THR A 117 -14.68 1.87 -11.11
C THR A 117 -15.81 2.78 -11.58
N HIS A 118 -17.02 2.24 -11.78
CA HIS A 118 -18.18 3.04 -12.13
C HIS A 118 -18.55 4.06 -11.03
N VAL A 119 -18.53 3.64 -9.77
CA VAL A 119 -18.78 4.52 -8.62
C VAL A 119 -17.74 5.64 -8.56
N SER A 120 -16.45 5.31 -8.65
CA SER A 120 -15.35 6.28 -8.62
C SER A 120 -15.46 7.32 -9.74
N ASN A 121 -15.72 6.87 -10.97
CA ASN A 121 -15.88 7.76 -12.11
C ASN A 121 -17.11 8.69 -11.95
N ASN A 122 -18.23 8.18 -11.45
CA ASN A 122 -19.41 9.00 -11.19
C ASN A 122 -19.19 10.01 -10.06
N VAL A 123 -18.46 9.64 -9.00
CA VAL A 123 -18.06 10.55 -7.93
C VAL A 123 -17.19 11.67 -8.52
N SER A 124 -16.18 11.35 -9.32
CA SER A 124 -15.31 12.33 -9.97
C SER A 124 -16.10 13.26 -10.91
N TYR A 125 -17.02 12.72 -11.69
CA TYR A 125 -17.90 13.51 -12.56
C TYR A 125 -18.75 14.50 -11.76
N GLN A 126 -19.42 14.03 -10.71
CA GLN A 126 -20.26 14.90 -9.87
C GLN A 126 -19.43 15.98 -9.15
N MET A 127 -18.25 15.62 -8.64
CA MET A 127 -17.35 16.60 -8.03
C MET A 127 -16.91 17.68 -9.01
N ARG A 128 -16.54 17.31 -10.23
CA ARG A 128 -16.19 18.30 -11.27
C ARG A 128 -17.37 19.21 -11.59
N LYS A 129 -18.57 18.64 -11.70
CA LYS A 129 -19.80 19.42 -11.92
C LYS A 129 -20.04 20.41 -10.78
N ASP A 130 -20.01 19.93 -9.53
CA ASP A 130 -20.26 20.77 -8.34
C ASP A 130 -19.18 21.86 -8.19
N ILE A 131 -17.92 21.56 -8.49
CA ILE A 131 -16.82 22.55 -8.47
C ILE A 131 -17.02 23.57 -9.58
N SER A 132 -17.36 23.14 -10.80
CA SER A 132 -17.61 24.04 -11.93
C SER A 132 -18.77 25.00 -11.64
N GLU A 133 -19.90 24.49 -11.16
CA GLU A 133 -21.04 25.32 -10.75
C GLU A 133 -20.67 26.30 -9.64
N LYS A 134 -19.83 25.88 -8.68
CA LYS A 134 -19.38 26.74 -7.61
C LYS A 134 -18.43 27.84 -8.13
N ILE A 135 -17.52 27.51 -9.05
CA ILE A 135 -16.63 28.48 -9.68
C ILE A 135 -17.42 29.62 -10.33
N HIS A 136 -18.49 29.33 -11.05
CA HIS A 136 -19.33 30.34 -11.68
C HIS A 136 -20.06 31.29 -10.68
N ARG A 137 -20.17 30.88 -9.41
CA ARG A 137 -20.83 31.67 -8.36
C ARG A 137 -19.83 32.34 -7.41
N MET A 138 -18.52 32.19 -7.64
CA MET A 138 -17.50 32.76 -6.75
C MET A 138 -17.26 34.23 -7.04
N PRO A 139 -17.01 35.07 -6.01
CA PRO A 139 -16.71 36.49 -6.20
C PRO A 139 -15.32 36.65 -6.85
N MET A 140 -15.16 37.76 -7.64
CA MET A 140 -13.90 38.09 -8.34
C MET A 140 -12.68 38.10 -7.42
N LYS A 141 -12.82 38.52 -6.17
CA LYS A 141 -11.75 38.54 -5.15
C LYS A 141 -11.08 37.16 -4.98
N TYR A 142 -11.81 36.06 -5.21
CA TYR A 142 -11.22 34.70 -5.14
C TYR A 142 -10.24 34.47 -6.28
N PHE A 143 -10.56 34.94 -7.50
CA PHE A 143 -9.72 34.76 -8.68
C PHE A 143 -8.51 35.70 -8.68
N GLU A 144 -8.64 36.88 -8.08
CA GLU A 144 -7.53 37.83 -7.91
C GLU A 144 -6.44 37.30 -6.95
N SER A 145 -6.84 36.47 -5.97
CA SER A 145 -5.93 35.90 -4.94
C SER A 145 -5.27 34.58 -5.36
N ARG A 146 -5.61 34.01 -6.52
CA ARG A 146 -5.15 32.68 -6.97
C ARG A 146 -4.77 32.69 -8.45
N THR A 147 -3.85 31.77 -8.81
CA THR A 147 -3.52 31.61 -10.24
C THR A 147 -4.57 30.74 -10.94
N TYR A 148 -4.80 31.03 -12.22
CA TYR A 148 -5.72 30.25 -13.05
C TYR A 148 -5.35 28.75 -13.07
N GLY A 149 -4.03 28.45 -13.09
CA GLY A 149 -3.51 27.09 -13.04
C GLY A 149 -3.83 26.36 -11.74
N GLU A 150 -3.85 27.04 -10.59
CA GLU A 150 -4.23 26.45 -9.30
C GLU A 150 -5.70 26.01 -9.30
N VAL A 151 -6.60 26.85 -9.79
CA VAL A 151 -8.03 26.55 -9.85
C VAL A 151 -8.29 25.38 -10.82
N LEU A 152 -7.64 25.40 -12.01
CA LEU A 152 -7.77 24.33 -12.99
C LEU A 152 -7.22 23.00 -12.46
N SER A 153 -6.07 23.02 -11.78
CA SER A 153 -5.47 21.81 -11.17
C SER A 153 -6.41 21.16 -10.16
N ARG A 154 -7.18 21.92 -9.40
CA ARG A 154 -8.18 21.38 -8.46
C ARG A 154 -9.33 20.65 -9.16
N VAL A 155 -9.80 21.18 -10.30
CA VAL A 155 -10.90 20.57 -11.06
C VAL A 155 -10.45 19.30 -11.79
N THR A 156 -9.18 19.25 -12.21
CA THR A 156 -8.62 18.13 -12.96
C THR A 156 -7.87 17.18 -12.04
N ASN A 157 -6.65 17.54 -11.63
CA ASN A 157 -5.72 16.63 -10.97
C ASN A 157 -6.18 16.20 -9.58
N ASP A 158 -6.72 17.12 -8.75
CA ASP A 158 -7.14 16.77 -7.39
C ASP A 158 -8.37 15.86 -7.41
N VAL A 159 -9.33 16.11 -8.32
CA VAL A 159 -10.51 15.25 -8.46
C VAL A 159 -10.13 13.87 -9.01
N ASP A 160 -9.21 13.79 -9.99
CA ASP A 160 -8.72 12.51 -10.51
C ASP A 160 -7.96 11.71 -9.45
N THR A 161 -7.08 12.37 -8.70
CA THR A 161 -6.35 11.76 -7.60
C THR A 161 -7.31 11.22 -6.53
N LEU A 162 -8.37 11.98 -6.22
CA LEU A 162 -9.39 11.57 -5.27
C LEU A 162 -10.19 10.37 -5.78
N GLY A 163 -10.60 10.37 -7.06
CA GLY A 163 -11.29 9.26 -7.71
C GLY A 163 -10.45 7.97 -7.71
N GLN A 164 -9.18 8.06 -8.10
CA GLN A 164 -8.25 6.93 -8.07
C GLN A 164 -8.04 6.40 -6.64
N SER A 165 -7.83 7.30 -5.68
CA SER A 165 -7.65 6.95 -4.27
C SER A 165 -8.89 6.29 -3.69
N LEU A 166 -10.09 6.76 -4.05
CA LEU A 166 -11.35 6.13 -3.64
C LEU A 166 -11.45 4.72 -4.18
N ASN A 167 -11.22 4.52 -5.48
CA ASN A 167 -11.29 3.21 -6.11
C ASN A 167 -10.34 2.22 -5.41
N GLN A 168 -9.07 2.59 -5.26
CA GLN A 168 -8.04 1.72 -4.69
C GLN A 168 -8.22 1.53 -3.17
N SER A 169 -8.40 2.62 -2.41
CA SER A 169 -8.42 2.55 -0.95
C SER A 169 -9.69 1.91 -0.41
N MET A 170 -10.86 2.19 -1.00
CA MET A 170 -12.12 1.56 -0.55
C MET A 170 -12.10 0.05 -0.79
N THR A 171 -11.68 -0.37 -1.98
CA THR A 171 -11.51 -1.80 -2.29
C THR A 171 -10.55 -2.45 -1.29
N GLN A 172 -9.37 -1.86 -1.09
CA GLN A 172 -8.34 -2.39 -0.18
C GLN A 172 -8.82 -2.49 1.28
N ILE A 173 -9.50 -1.46 1.79
CA ILE A 173 -10.03 -1.47 3.16
C ILE A 173 -11.04 -2.60 3.35
N ILE A 174 -11.99 -2.76 2.42
CA ILE A 174 -13.03 -3.78 2.51
C ILE A 174 -12.41 -5.17 2.45
N THR A 175 -11.57 -5.45 1.45
CA THR A 175 -10.95 -6.77 1.28
C THR A 175 -10.01 -7.11 2.43
N SER A 176 -9.15 -6.18 2.87
CA SER A 176 -8.22 -6.42 3.98
C SER A 176 -8.94 -6.63 5.30
N THR A 177 -9.99 -5.84 5.58
CA THR A 177 -10.79 -6.02 6.81
C THR A 177 -11.47 -7.38 6.81
N THR A 178 -12.10 -7.76 5.69
CA THR A 178 -12.75 -9.08 5.55
C THR A 178 -11.73 -10.21 5.67
N GLN A 179 -10.55 -10.04 5.08
CA GLN A 179 -9.48 -11.04 5.14
C GLN A 179 -8.95 -11.21 6.57
N ILE A 180 -8.67 -10.12 7.28
CA ILE A 180 -8.19 -10.18 8.67
C ILE A 180 -9.22 -10.87 9.56
N VAL A 181 -10.47 -10.45 9.50
CA VAL A 181 -11.55 -11.04 10.31
C VAL A 181 -11.79 -12.50 9.94
N GLY A 182 -11.89 -12.80 8.65
CA GLY A 182 -12.16 -14.14 8.18
C GLY A 182 -11.03 -15.12 8.48
N VAL A 183 -9.76 -14.73 8.22
CA VAL A 183 -8.60 -15.56 8.59
C VAL A 183 -8.53 -15.80 10.09
N PHE A 184 -8.77 -14.76 10.89
CA PHE A 184 -8.76 -14.88 12.35
C PHE A 184 -9.83 -15.87 12.85
N ILE A 185 -11.05 -15.81 12.32
CA ILE A 185 -12.12 -16.76 12.65
C ILE A 185 -11.73 -18.19 12.24
N MET A 186 -11.16 -18.37 11.05
CA MET A 186 -10.73 -19.70 10.57
C MET A 186 -9.59 -20.26 11.43
N MET A 187 -8.61 -19.44 11.81
CA MET A 187 -7.51 -19.86 12.68
C MET A 187 -8.01 -20.37 14.03
N ILE A 188 -8.94 -19.66 14.68
CA ILE A 188 -9.56 -20.08 15.94
C ILE A 188 -10.31 -21.39 15.77
N ARG A 189 -11.04 -21.58 14.66
CA ARG A 189 -11.76 -22.83 14.37
C ARG A 189 -10.85 -24.02 14.15
N ILE A 190 -9.69 -23.82 13.53
CA ILE A 190 -8.73 -24.90 13.28
C ILE A 190 -8.00 -25.29 14.54
N SER A 191 -7.38 -24.33 15.25
CA SER A 191 -6.62 -24.61 16.47
C SER A 191 -6.29 -23.34 17.25
N ILE A 192 -6.83 -23.22 18.44
CA ILE A 192 -6.53 -22.09 19.36
C ILE A 192 -5.05 -22.00 19.71
N PRO A 193 -4.34 -23.10 20.07
CA PRO A 193 -2.89 -23.04 20.38
C PRO A 193 -2.06 -22.53 19.21
N MET A 194 -2.36 -22.95 17.96
CA MET A 194 -1.66 -22.48 16.77
C MET A 194 -1.96 -21.00 16.49
N THR A 195 -3.20 -20.56 16.75
CA THR A 195 -3.57 -19.16 16.64
C THR A 195 -2.77 -18.29 17.59
N ILE A 196 -2.60 -18.71 18.84
CA ILE A 196 -1.78 -17.98 19.83
C ILE A 196 -0.32 -17.91 19.39
N ALA A 197 0.25 -19.01 18.86
CA ALA A 197 1.60 -19.02 18.35
C ALA A 197 1.81 -17.98 17.21
N VAL A 198 0.87 -17.88 16.29
CA VAL A 198 0.90 -16.84 15.23
C VAL A 198 0.74 -15.44 15.81
N LEU A 199 -0.20 -15.24 16.75
CA LEU A 199 -0.40 -13.94 17.37
C LEU A 199 0.83 -13.43 18.11
N LEU A 200 1.67 -14.30 18.67
CA LEU A 200 2.93 -13.92 19.31
C LEU A 200 3.97 -13.38 18.33
N THR A 201 3.85 -13.67 17.04
CA THR A 201 4.73 -13.06 16.02
C THR A 201 4.42 -11.59 15.76
N LEU A 202 3.20 -11.13 16.06
CA LEU A 202 2.80 -9.73 15.85
C LEU A 202 3.58 -8.75 16.73
N PRO A 203 3.63 -8.90 18.07
CA PRO A 203 4.44 -8.01 18.92
C PRO A 203 5.94 -8.09 18.59
N LEU A 204 6.44 -9.25 18.20
CA LEU A 204 7.82 -9.39 17.73
C LEU A 204 8.07 -8.56 16.47
N SER A 205 7.18 -8.66 15.48
CA SER A 205 7.22 -7.87 14.25
C SER A 205 7.12 -6.37 14.52
N MET A 206 6.18 -5.95 15.38
CA MET A 206 6.01 -4.53 15.75
C MET A 206 7.22 -3.98 16.48
N GLY A 207 7.83 -4.77 17.38
CA GLY A 207 9.08 -4.42 18.06
C GLY A 207 10.24 -4.20 17.08
N LEU A 208 10.42 -5.12 16.13
CA LEU A 208 11.45 -4.99 15.10
C LEU A 208 11.23 -3.80 14.19
N ILE A 209 9.99 -3.56 13.74
CA ILE A 209 9.64 -2.37 12.95
C ILE A 209 9.97 -1.10 13.74
N GLY A 210 9.58 -1.02 15.00
CA GLY A 210 9.85 0.11 15.88
C GLY A 210 11.36 0.37 16.05
N LEU A 211 12.15 -0.68 16.25
CA LEU A 211 13.62 -0.59 16.36
C LEU A 211 14.25 -0.10 15.05
N ILE A 212 13.87 -0.67 13.90
CA ILE A 212 14.38 -0.25 12.60
C ILE A 212 14.01 1.20 12.32
N MET A 213 12.75 1.58 12.53
CA MET A 213 12.27 2.95 12.30
C MET A 213 12.99 3.96 13.19
N SER A 214 13.16 3.66 14.48
CA SER A 214 13.87 4.55 15.40
C SER A 214 15.33 4.79 15.00
N LYS A 215 16.00 3.75 14.49
CA LYS A 215 17.38 3.83 14.00
C LYS A 215 17.50 4.46 12.60
N SER A 216 16.54 4.24 11.73
CA SER A 216 16.55 4.74 10.36
C SER A 216 16.16 6.22 10.27
N GLN A 217 15.22 6.69 11.09
CA GLN A 217 14.64 8.03 10.98
C GLN A 217 15.64 9.19 11.09
N PRO A 218 16.66 9.16 11.96
CA PRO A 218 17.68 10.20 11.99
C PRO A 218 18.46 10.32 10.68
N TYR A 219 18.79 9.17 10.06
CA TYR A 219 19.50 9.13 8.78
C TYR A 219 18.64 9.60 7.62
N PHE A 220 17.35 9.28 7.62
CA PHE A 220 16.40 9.84 6.66
C PHE A 220 16.29 11.37 6.73
N LYS A 221 16.19 11.91 7.94
CA LYS A 221 16.18 13.37 8.14
C LYS A 221 17.47 14.02 7.67
N ALA A 222 18.62 13.41 8.01
CA ALA A 222 19.93 13.90 7.58
C ALA A 222 20.09 13.82 6.05
N GLN A 223 19.64 12.73 5.43
CA GLN A 223 19.62 12.57 3.97
C GLN A 223 18.80 13.68 3.29
N GLN A 224 17.59 13.96 3.77
CA GLN A 224 16.75 15.02 3.20
C GLN A 224 17.37 16.41 3.39
N LYS A 225 18.00 16.65 4.54
CA LYS A 225 18.72 17.90 4.82
C LYS A 225 19.87 18.08 3.84
N HIS A 226 20.77 17.11 3.74
CA HIS A 226 21.94 17.20 2.87
C HIS A 226 21.58 17.19 1.38
N LEU A 227 20.48 16.53 0.98
CA LEU A 227 19.95 16.62 -0.37
C LEU A 227 19.45 18.04 -0.69
N GLY A 228 18.79 18.69 0.28
CA GLY A 228 18.37 20.09 0.13
C GLY A 228 19.57 21.04 0.04
N GLU A 229 20.60 20.86 0.88
CA GLU A 229 21.85 21.62 0.84
C GLU A 229 22.55 21.46 -0.51
N LEU A 230 22.69 20.22 -0.99
CA LEU A 230 23.31 19.91 -2.29
C LEU A 230 22.55 20.56 -3.46
N ASN A 231 21.23 20.47 -3.46
CA ASN A 231 20.40 21.09 -4.50
C ASN A 231 20.53 22.62 -4.47
N GLY A 232 20.53 23.24 -3.27
CA GLY A 232 20.74 24.67 -3.11
C GLY A 232 22.11 25.09 -3.65
N GLN A 233 23.17 24.36 -3.30
CA GLN A 233 24.53 24.61 -3.78
C GLN A 233 24.62 24.51 -5.31
N VAL A 234 24.01 23.46 -5.91
CA VAL A 234 23.98 23.31 -7.39
C VAL A 234 23.24 24.47 -8.06
N GLU A 235 22.11 24.93 -7.49
CA GLU A 235 21.36 26.07 -8.02
C GLU A 235 22.16 27.37 -7.91
N GLU A 236 22.83 27.61 -6.77
CA GLU A 236 23.69 28.78 -6.54
C GLU A 236 24.87 28.81 -7.51
N ILE A 237 25.61 27.69 -7.62
CA ILE A 237 26.77 27.58 -8.51
C ILE A 237 26.35 27.74 -9.97
N TYR A 238 25.24 27.11 -10.37
CA TYR A 238 24.74 27.22 -11.74
C TYR A 238 24.31 28.65 -12.08
N SER A 239 23.65 29.32 -11.15
CA SER A 239 23.23 30.71 -11.34
C SER A 239 24.40 31.70 -11.29
N GLY A 240 25.42 31.41 -10.47
CA GLY A 240 26.63 32.21 -10.30
C GLY A 240 27.82 31.74 -11.13
N HIS A 241 27.65 30.85 -12.13
CA HIS A 241 28.74 30.21 -12.86
C HIS A 241 29.75 31.19 -13.45
N ASN A 242 29.31 32.32 -14.01
CA ASN A 242 30.18 33.35 -14.55
C ASN A 242 31.05 34.01 -13.47
N ILE A 243 30.52 34.13 -12.24
CA ILE A 243 31.26 34.70 -11.10
C ILE A 243 32.34 33.72 -10.65
N VAL A 244 31.98 32.42 -10.53
CA VAL A 244 32.92 31.35 -10.18
C VAL A 244 34.11 31.36 -11.15
N LYS A 245 33.82 31.45 -12.46
CA LYS A 245 34.82 31.55 -13.54
C LYS A 245 35.69 32.82 -13.43
N ALA A 246 35.05 33.97 -13.23
CA ALA A 246 35.77 35.26 -13.17
C ALA A 246 36.76 35.33 -12.00
N PHE A 247 36.49 34.63 -10.90
CA PHE A 247 37.33 34.59 -9.70
C PHE A 247 38.19 33.31 -9.58
N ASN A 248 38.21 32.42 -10.59
CA ASN A 248 38.97 31.16 -10.59
C ASN A 248 38.69 30.30 -9.32
N LYS A 249 37.41 30.17 -8.94
CA LYS A 249 36.99 29.47 -7.72
C LYS A 249 36.46 28.06 -7.98
N GLU A 250 36.68 27.47 -9.15
CA GLU A 250 36.15 26.17 -9.54
C GLU A 250 36.58 25.05 -8.58
N GLU A 251 37.87 25.00 -8.21
CA GLU A 251 38.37 23.96 -7.29
C GLU A 251 37.74 24.05 -5.90
N SER A 252 37.61 25.27 -5.39
CA SER A 252 36.98 25.53 -4.07
C SER A 252 35.51 25.05 -4.04
N VAL A 253 34.77 25.35 -5.12
CA VAL A 253 33.36 24.95 -5.26
C VAL A 253 33.23 23.43 -5.39
N ILE A 254 34.15 22.77 -6.13
CA ILE A 254 34.18 21.33 -6.26
C ILE A 254 34.47 20.67 -4.90
N GLU A 255 35.36 21.23 -4.11
CA GLU A 255 35.71 20.68 -2.80
C GLU A 255 34.54 20.78 -1.81
N GLU A 256 33.87 21.93 -1.79
CA GLU A 256 32.65 22.11 -1.00
C GLU A 256 31.55 21.16 -1.41
N PHE A 257 31.32 20.97 -2.73
CA PHE A 257 30.39 19.99 -3.26
C PHE A 257 30.71 18.57 -2.80
N LYS A 258 31.98 18.16 -2.86
CA LYS A 258 32.43 16.84 -2.39
C LYS A 258 32.15 16.63 -0.91
N GLU A 259 32.33 17.66 -0.09
CA GLU A 259 32.05 17.58 1.36
C GLU A 259 30.55 17.34 1.61
N VAL A 260 29.68 18.15 1.00
CA VAL A 260 28.22 18.01 1.15
C VAL A 260 27.75 16.67 0.59
N ASN A 261 28.26 16.27 -0.59
CA ASN A 261 27.95 14.97 -1.21
C ASN A 261 28.42 13.80 -0.35
N GLY A 262 29.58 13.90 0.33
CA GLY A 262 30.04 12.90 1.29
C GLY A 262 29.11 12.73 2.49
N LYS A 263 28.58 13.83 3.03
CA LYS A 263 27.56 13.82 4.10
C LYS A 263 26.25 13.20 3.63
N LEU A 264 25.83 13.53 2.42
CA LEU A 264 24.66 12.94 1.78
C LEU A 264 24.84 11.44 1.58
N TYR A 265 25.96 11.00 1.02
CA TYR A 265 26.28 9.58 0.82
C TYR A 265 26.22 8.80 2.13
N ASN A 266 26.86 9.30 3.20
CA ASN A 266 26.86 8.63 4.50
C ASN A 266 25.46 8.52 5.13
N SER A 267 24.63 9.52 4.95
CA SER A 267 23.26 9.50 5.44
C SER A 267 22.35 8.60 4.59
N ALA A 268 22.52 8.66 3.27
CA ALA A 268 21.72 7.91 2.32
C ALA A 268 21.97 6.39 2.43
N TRP A 269 23.23 5.97 2.47
CA TRP A 269 23.53 4.53 2.57
C TRP A 269 23.01 3.93 3.86
N ARG A 270 23.14 4.65 5.00
CA ARG A 270 22.64 4.18 6.30
C ARG A 270 21.10 4.11 6.32
N SER A 271 20.43 5.14 5.80
CA SER A 271 18.98 5.14 5.71
C SER A 271 18.48 3.99 4.83
N GLN A 272 19.16 3.76 3.70
CA GLN A 272 18.81 2.70 2.75
C GLN A 272 19.10 1.30 3.29
N PHE A 273 20.20 1.13 4.04
CA PHE A 273 20.53 -0.12 4.70
C PHE A 273 19.45 -0.53 5.72
N PHE A 274 19.06 0.38 6.62
CA PHE A 274 18.02 0.09 7.60
C PHE A 274 16.65 -0.15 6.94
N SER A 275 16.29 0.66 5.95
CA SER A 275 15.05 0.44 5.19
C SER A 275 15.05 -0.87 4.43
N GLY A 276 16.17 -1.19 3.76
CA GLY A 276 16.31 -2.41 2.98
C GLY A 276 16.32 -3.69 3.85
N ALA A 277 16.85 -3.60 5.09
CA ALA A 277 16.82 -4.70 6.04
C ALA A 277 15.41 -5.04 6.57
N MET A 278 14.45 -4.12 6.42
CA MET A 278 13.09 -4.30 6.94
C MET A 278 12.40 -5.53 6.35
N MET A 279 12.38 -5.66 5.02
CA MET A 279 11.72 -6.78 4.33
C MET A 279 12.32 -8.14 4.69
N PRO A 280 13.64 -8.36 4.62
CA PRO A 280 14.25 -9.63 5.03
C PRO A 280 13.97 -9.98 6.50
N LEU A 281 14.00 -9.01 7.41
CA LEU A 281 13.72 -9.24 8.82
C LEU A 281 12.24 -9.60 9.05
N MET A 282 11.30 -8.95 8.36
CA MET A 282 9.89 -9.31 8.43
C MET A 282 9.65 -10.72 7.90
N GLN A 283 10.32 -11.09 6.80
CA GLN A 283 10.23 -12.43 6.23
C GLN A 283 10.82 -13.49 7.19
N PHE A 284 11.91 -13.17 7.87
CA PHE A 284 12.48 -14.03 8.89
C PHE A 284 11.52 -14.29 10.05
N VAL A 285 10.85 -13.23 10.57
CA VAL A 285 9.81 -13.38 11.61
C VAL A 285 8.63 -14.21 11.12
N GLY A 286 8.20 -13.99 9.87
CA GLY A 286 7.15 -14.81 9.25
C GLY A 286 7.52 -16.28 9.16
N ASN A 287 8.78 -16.58 8.77
CA ASN A 287 9.29 -17.95 8.71
C ASN A 287 9.41 -18.58 10.11
N LEU A 288 9.81 -17.82 11.14
CA LEU A 288 9.78 -18.30 12.52
C LEU A 288 8.35 -18.69 12.95
N GLY A 289 7.37 -17.86 12.62
CA GLY A 289 5.96 -18.18 12.86
C GLY A 289 5.53 -19.46 12.15
N TYR A 290 5.90 -19.61 10.89
CA TYR A 290 5.63 -20.81 10.10
C TYR A 290 6.24 -22.08 10.75
N VAL A 291 7.52 -22.03 11.15
CA VAL A 291 8.20 -23.13 11.83
C VAL A 291 7.50 -23.47 13.15
N ALA A 292 7.17 -22.47 13.96
CA ALA A 292 6.46 -22.67 15.23
C ALA A 292 5.10 -23.36 15.03
N VAL A 293 4.33 -22.91 14.04
CA VAL A 293 3.03 -23.51 13.68
C VAL A 293 3.19 -24.95 13.19
N THR A 294 4.22 -25.23 12.37
CA THR A 294 4.48 -26.57 11.84
C THR A 294 4.87 -27.56 12.95
N ILE A 295 5.77 -27.14 13.85
CA ILE A 295 6.18 -27.99 14.99
C ILE A 295 4.98 -28.24 15.92
N LEU A 296 4.24 -27.18 16.26
CA LEU A 296 3.07 -27.31 17.14
C LEU A 296 1.96 -28.14 16.50
N GLY A 297 1.73 -27.97 15.21
CA GLY A 297 0.76 -28.75 14.43
C GLY A 297 1.13 -30.22 14.38
N GLY A 298 2.40 -30.56 14.10
CA GLY A 298 2.91 -31.93 14.15
C GLY A 298 2.75 -32.56 15.53
N TYR A 299 3.11 -31.83 16.57
CA TYR A 299 2.93 -32.31 17.96
C TYR A 299 1.45 -32.59 18.30
N LEU A 300 0.56 -31.68 17.93
CA LEU A 300 -0.88 -31.86 18.18
C LEU A 300 -1.48 -32.99 17.35
N ALA A 301 -0.98 -33.25 16.15
CA ALA A 301 -1.40 -34.34 15.30
C ALA A 301 -1.00 -35.73 15.86
N ILE A 302 0.18 -35.83 16.49
CA ILE A 302 0.65 -37.08 17.12
C ILE A 302 -0.09 -37.36 18.45
N LYS A 303 -0.52 -36.28 19.14
CA LYS A 303 -1.19 -36.42 20.45
C LYS A 303 -2.68 -36.73 20.38
N LYS A 304 -3.28 -36.54 19.19
CA LYS A 304 -4.68 -36.93 18.87
C LYS A 304 -4.73 -38.38 18.39
#